data_b4ffe34a36c9fcb320152d1a015ddb93
#
_entry.id   b4ffe34a36c9fcb320152d1a015ddb93
#
_cell.length_a   1.000
_cell.length_b   1.000
_cell.length_c   1.000
_cell.angle_alpha   90.00
_cell.angle_beta   90.00
_cell.angle_gamma   90.00
#
_symmetry.space_group_name_H-M   'P 1'
#
loop_
_entity.id
_entity.type
_entity.pdbx_description
1 polymer ?
#
loop_
_entity_poly.entity_id
_entity_poly.type
_entity_poly.pdbx_seq_one_letter_code
_entity_poly.pdbx_strand_id
1 'polypeptide(L)' 'MDGMTVPVAVVTSRTEAELIVGLLRSNGLRAAVSADDAGGQDPQLQLQGVRVLVAPSDETSARRILAAVDDNPR' A
#
# COMPACT_ATOMS: atom_id res chain seq x y z
N MET A 1 -8.43 19.17 1.85
CA MET A 1 -7.61 18.68 2.17
C MET A 1 -7.23 17.50 1.58
N ASP A 2 -6.47 17.48 0.96
CA ASP A 2 -6.10 16.51 0.24
C ASP A 2 -5.06 15.86 0.90
N GLY A 3 -4.53 15.37 1.23
CA GLY A 3 -3.53 14.71 1.89
C GLY A 3 -3.99 13.54 2.67
N MET A 4 -5.29 13.33 2.74
CA MET A 4 -5.72 12.23 3.50
C MET A 4 -5.61 10.96 2.72
N THR A 5 -4.90 10.01 3.26
CA THR A 5 -4.80 8.69 2.66
C THR A 5 -4.94 7.68 3.78
N VAL A 6 -5.28 6.46 3.42
CA VAL A 6 -5.41 5.41 4.40
C VAL A 6 -4.58 4.22 3.94
N PRO A 7 -3.94 3.52 4.85
CA PRO A 7 -3.15 2.36 4.48
C PRO A 7 -4.06 1.16 4.26
N VAL A 8 -3.79 0.42 3.22
CA VAL A 8 -4.55 -0.79 2.95
C VAL A 8 -3.65 -2.00 2.94
N ALA A 9 -2.36 -1.82 3.00
CA ALA A 9 -1.43 -2.95 3.05
C ALA A 9 -0.10 -2.48 3.60
N VAL A 10 0.58 -3.35 4.30
CA VAL A 10 1.91 -3.08 4.78
C VAL A 10 2.74 -4.30 4.39
N VAL A 11 3.81 -4.06 3.66
CA VAL A 11 4.64 -5.15 3.20
C VAL A 11 6.07 -4.83 3.55
N THR A 12 6.94 -5.82 3.45
CA THR A 12 8.32 -5.62 3.84
C THR A 12 9.21 -5.24 2.68
N SER A 13 8.68 -5.24 1.47
CA SER A 13 9.48 -4.98 0.29
C SER A 13 8.87 -3.83 -0.48
N ARG A 14 9.70 -2.88 -0.88
CA ARG A 14 9.21 -1.79 -1.69
C ARG A 14 8.74 -2.30 -3.05
N THR A 15 9.43 -3.29 -3.59
CA THR A 15 9.03 -3.86 -4.86
C THR A 15 7.63 -4.43 -4.75
N GLU A 16 7.35 -5.14 -3.68
CA GLU A 16 6.03 -5.70 -3.49
C GLU A 16 5.00 -4.60 -3.37
N ALA A 17 5.33 -3.53 -2.65
CA ALA A 17 4.41 -2.43 -2.50
C ALA A 17 4.10 -1.80 -3.86
N GLU A 18 5.11 -1.66 -4.70
CA GLU A 18 4.89 -1.07 -6.00
C GLU A 18 4.04 -1.95 -6.89
N LEU A 19 4.17 -3.26 -6.75
CA LEU A 19 3.31 -4.15 -7.50
C LEU A 19 1.86 -3.99 -7.06
N ILE A 20 1.64 -3.85 -5.78
CA ILE A 20 0.30 -3.64 -5.28
C ILE A 20 -0.25 -2.33 -5.79
N VAL A 21 0.56 -1.28 -5.75
CA VAL A 21 0.12 0.02 -6.25
C VAL A 21 -0.23 -0.09 -7.73
N GLY A 22 0.58 -0.80 -8.49
CA GLY A 22 0.28 -0.96 -9.90
C GLY A 22 -1.04 -1.67 -10.12
N LEU A 23 -1.30 -2.69 -9.31
CA LEU A 23 -2.55 -3.40 -9.42
C LEU A 23 -3.73 -2.48 -9.11
N LEU A 24 -3.62 -1.69 -8.05
CA LEU A 24 -4.71 -0.81 -7.69
C LEU A 24 -4.92 0.26 -8.75
N ARG A 25 -3.84 0.79 -9.29
CA ARG A 25 -3.98 1.80 -10.31
C ARG A 25 -4.59 1.23 -11.58
N SER A 26 -4.28 0.00 -11.91
CA SER A 26 -4.85 -0.60 -13.10
C SER A 26 -6.35 -0.82 -12.91
N ASN A 27 -6.83 -0.75 -11.69
CA ASN A 27 -8.25 -0.84 -11.42
C ASN A 27 -8.89 0.53 -11.23
N GLY A 28 -8.16 1.58 -11.57
CA GLY A 28 -8.75 2.91 -11.50
C GLY A 28 -8.64 3.58 -10.15
N LEU A 29 -7.91 3.01 -9.23
CA LEU A 29 -7.82 3.60 -7.91
C LEU A 29 -6.55 4.44 -7.79
N ARG A 30 -6.54 5.35 -6.83
CA ARG A 30 -5.38 6.16 -6.57
C ARG A 30 -4.62 5.51 -5.44
N ALA A 31 -3.40 5.14 -5.71
CA ALA A 31 -2.59 4.47 -4.72
C ALA A 31 -1.17 4.99 -4.78
N ALA A 32 -0.50 4.93 -3.66
CA ALA A 32 0.88 5.40 -3.58
C ALA A 32 1.61 4.57 -2.53
N VAL A 33 2.93 4.57 -2.64
CA VAL A 33 3.77 3.86 -1.70
C VAL A 33 4.31 4.89 -0.72
N SER A 34 4.30 4.54 0.55
CA SER A 34 4.88 5.38 1.57
C SER A 34 5.89 4.55 2.33
N ALA A 35 7.14 4.83 2.11
CA ALA A 35 8.20 4.16 2.84
C ALA A 35 8.58 5.07 3.98
N ASP A 36 8.46 4.58 5.15
CA ASP A 36 8.73 5.41 6.28
C ASP A 36 10.19 5.36 6.59
N ASP A 37 10.99 5.92 5.75
CA ASP A 37 12.40 5.92 6.03
C ASP A 37 12.76 7.23 6.61
N ALA A 38 11.82 7.95 7.07
CA ALA A 38 12.14 9.19 7.70
C ALA A 38 13.15 8.94 8.74
N GLY A 39 13.06 7.82 9.29
CA GLY A 39 14.00 7.61 10.26
C GLY A 39 15.33 7.41 9.69
N GLY A 40 15.46 6.81 8.67
CA GLY A 40 16.73 6.57 8.16
C GLY A 40 17.78 6.50 9.20
N GLN A 41 17.56 7.14 10.30
CA GLN A 41 18.53 7.13 11.30
C GLN A 41 18.45 5.92 12.13
N ASP A 42 17.32 5.34 12.22
CA ASP A 42 17.14 4.20 13.09
C ASP A 42 16.84 2.99 12.23
N PRO A 43 17.77 2.12 12.03
CA PRO A 43 17.55 0.96 11.17
C PRO A 43 16.37 0.12 11.60
N GLN A 44 16.03 0.17 12.87
CA GLN A 44 14.94 -0.65 13.32
C GLN A 44 13.62 -0.20 12.74
N LEU A 45 13.51 1.07 12.44
CA LEU A 45 12.27 1.55 11.88
C LEU A 45 12.03 1.00 10.50
N GLN A 46 13.07 0.58 9.83
CA GLN A 46 12.90 0.04 8.51
C GLN A 46 12.17 -1.28 8.55
N LEU A 47 12.17 -1.91 9.68
CA LEU A 47 11.49 -3.18 9.80
C LEU A 47 9.99 -2.98 9.79
N GLN A 48 9.52 -1.76 9.93
CA GLN A 48 8.10 -1.54 9.93
C GLN A 48 7.50 -1.71 8.57
N GLY A 49 8.32 -1.72 7.55
CA GLY A 49 7.78 -2.06 6.26
C GLY A 49 7.37 -0.86 5.45
N VAL A 50 6.77 -1.16 4.32
CA VAL A 50 6.38 -0.16 3.35
C VAL A 50 4.87 -0.19 3.28
N ARG A 51 4.23 0.97 3.30
CA ARG A 51 2.79 1.04 3.31
C ARG A 51 2.25 1.38 1.94
N VAL A 52 1.14 0.76 1.60
CA VAL A 52 0.40 1.10 0.39
C VAL A 52 -0.79 1.92 0.82
N LEU A 53 -0.89 3.14 0.32
CA LEU A 53 -1.92 4.08 0.74
C LEU A 53 -2.86 4.36 -0.42
N VAL A 54 -4.12 4.57 -0.10
CA VAL A 54 -5.11 4.94 -1.12
C VAL A 54 -5.95 6.07 -0.57
N ALA A 55 -6.69 6.73 -1.45
CA ALA A 55 -7.62 7.74 -1.02
C ALA A 55 -8.71 7.09 -0.17
N PRO A 56 -9.24 7.80 0.82
CA PRO A 56 -10.26 7.18 1.67
C PRO A 56 -11.46 6.68 0.88
N SER A 57 -11.82 7.37 -0.18
CA SER A 57 -12.97 6.94 -0.95
C SER A 57 -12.68 5.66 -1.72
N ASP A 58 -11.42 5.29 -1.86
CA ASP A 58 -11.06 4.08 -2.58
C ASP A 58 -10.72 2.94 -1.64
N GLU A 59 -10.84 3.14 -0.36
CA GLU A 59 -10.37 2.15 0.60
C GLU A 59 -11.12 0.82 0.45
N THR A 60 -12.43 0.89 0.35
CA THR A 60 -13.21 -0.34 0.27
C THR A 60 -12.88 -1.10 -1.00
N SER A 61 -12.78 -0.39 -2.11
CA SER A 61 -12.43 -1.05 -3.37
C SER A 61 -11.05 -1.64 -3.31
N ALA A 62 -10.11 -0.92 -2.73
CA ALA A 62 -8.74 -1.41 -2.64
C ALA A 62 -8.70 -2.68 -1.81
N ARG A 63 -9.38 -2.69 -0.69
CA ARG A 63 -9.34 -3.87 0.16
C ARG A 63 -9.99 -5.06 -0.54
N ARG A 64 -11.03 -4.80 -1.31
CA ARG A 64 -11.68 -5.87 -2.04
C ARG A 64 -10.76 -6.45 -3.11
N ILE A 65 -10.03 -5.59 -3.81
CA ILE A 65 -9.12 -6.04 -4.83
C ILE A 65 -7.99 -6.86 -4.20
N LEU A 66 -7.46 -6.39 -3.10
CA LEU A 66 -6.37 -7.09 -2.46
C LEU A 66 -6.83 -8.42 -1.86
N ALA A 67 -8.05 -8.46 -1.36
CA ALA A 67 -8.56 -9.69 -0.81
C ALA A 67 -8.74 -10.73 -1.92
N ALA A 68 -9.13 -10.29 -3.09
CA ALA A 68 -9.30 -11.22 -4.19
C ALA A 68 -7.98 -11.81 -4.61
N VAL A 69 -6.93 -11.01 -4.60
CA VAL A 69 -5.63 -11.51 -4.96
C VAL A 69 -5.12 -12.47 -3.90
N ASP A 70 -5.30 -12.09 -2.65
CA ASP A 70 -4.78 -12.87 -1.57
C ASP A 70 -5.53 -14.18 -1.43
N ASP A 71 -6.76 -14.20 -1.87
CA ASP A 71 -7.60 -15.35 -1.73
C ASP A 71 -7.49 -16.27 -2.92
N ASN A 72 -6.58 -16.00 -3.80
CA ASN A 72 -6.46 -16.79 -5.01
C ASN A 72 -5.90 -18.15 -4.65
N PRO A 73 -6.65 -19.18 -4.85
CA PRO A 73 -6.24 -20.47 -4.37
C PRO A 73 -5.15 -21.10 -5.21
N ARG A 74 -4.92 -20.66 -6.25
CA ARG A 74 -3.95 -21.22 -7.01
C ARG A 74 -3.97 -22.57 -7.17
#